data_ac6727c4844b4786e07a6b2d08ab8a59
#
_entry.id   ac6727c4844b4786e07a6b2d08ab8a59
#
_cell.length_a   1.000
_cell.length_b   1.000
_cell.length_c   1.000
_cell.angle_alpha   90.00
_cell.angle_beta   90.00
_cell.angle_gamma   90.00
#
_symmetry.space_group_name_H-M   'P 1'
#
loop_
_entity.id
_entity.type
_entity.pdbx_description
1 polymer ?
#
loop_
_entity_poly.entity_id
_entity_poly.type
_entity_poly.pdbx_seq_one_letter_code
_entity_poly.pdbx_strand_id
1 'polypeptide(L)'
;MTAKTNVWPVVSDHIGTLVSYESDQTSRVSARDIAVQYVLPVLTGAACALATESLISIGNILAGAAIMTAFSFGLAIFAFQARTSITGVKGSRRLRLLDEFFANVLYSVLVGLAWSLLLMVLAVVDVSGAWARAANGLVTAVGLHYLVVMLMCIKRLRAVYRDLTR
;
A
#
# COMPACT_ATOMS: atom_id res chain seq x y z
N MET A 1 -8.64 13.03 -22.95
CA MET A 1 -9.56 12.18 -22.16
C MET A 1 -8.72 11.07 -21.54
N THR A 2 -8.51 11.07 -20.22
CA THR A 2 -7.86 9.96 -19.51
C THR A 2 -8.80 8.75 -19.55
N ALA A 3 -8.27 7.57 -19.90
CA ALA A 3 -9.06 6.34 -19.89
C ALA A 3 -9.70 6.15 -18.52
N LYS A 4 -11.00 5.80 -18.47
CA LYS A 4 -11.77 5.62 -17.22
C LYS A 4 -11.16 4.57 -16.27
N THR A 5 -10.28 3.71 -16.78
CA THR A 5 -9.57 2.63 -16.05
C THR A 5 -8.13 2.98 -15.71
N ASN A 6 -7.70 4.23 -15.90
CA ASN A 6 -6.34 4.63 -15.60
C ASN A 6 -6.12 4.77 -14.10
N VAL A 7 -5.41 3.82 -13.50
CA VAL A 7 -5.01 3.81 -12.08
C VAL A 7 -3.69 4.53 -11.81
N TRP A 8 -2.99 4.97 -12.88
CA TRP A 8 -1.68 5.62 -12.77
C TRP A 8 -1.66 6.86 -11.86
N PRO A 9 -2.69 7.73 -11.85
CA PRO A 9 -2.72 8.86 -10.90
C PRO A 9 -2.61 8.43 -9.45
N VAL A 10 -3.28 7.33 -9.04
CA VAL A 10 -3.21 6.81 -7.67
C VAL A 10 -1.78 6.38 -7.31
N VAL A 11 -1.10 5.71 -8.24
CA VAL A 11 0.30 5.28 -8.05
C VAL A 11 1.23 6.49 -7.98
N SER A 12 1.05 7.46 -8.88
CA SER A 12 1.86 8.69 -8.93
C SER A 12 1.71 9.52 -7.65
N ASP A 13 0.48 9.68 -7.16
CA ASP A 13 0.19 10.42 -5.94
C ASP A 13 0.85 9.73 -4.73
N HIS A 14 0.78 8.39 -4.65
CA HIS A 14 1.46 7.63 -3.61
C HIS A 14 2.98 7.82 -3.65
N ILE A 15 3.61 7.71 -4.83
CA ILE A 15 5.06 7.94 -4.97
C ILE A 15 5.42 9.38 -4.55
N GLY A 16 4.59 10.35 -4.90
CA GLY A 16 4.74 11.74 -4.47
C GLY A 16 4.75 11.92 -2.95
N THR A 17 4.10 11.00 -2.21
CA THR A 17 4.11 11.05 -0.73
C THR A 17 5.40 10.54 -0.09
N LEU A 18 6.28 9.87 -0.83
CA LEU A 18 7.58 9.38 -0.35
C LEU A 18 8.66 10.46 -0.32
N VAL A 19 8.32 11.67 -0.78
CA VAL A 19 9.22 12.82 -0.75
C VAL A 19 9.29 13.37 0.67
N SER A 20 10.49 13.39 1.26
CA SER A 20 10.75 14.03 2.54
C SER A 20 10.95 15.54 2.33
N TYR A 21 10.11 16.35 2.98
CA TYR A 21 10.31 17.79 3.03
C TYR A 21 11.29 18.11 4.19
N GLU A 22 12.56 18.14 3.87
CA GLU A 22 13.55 18.72 4.77
C GLU A 22 13.43 20.26 4.73
N SER A 23 13.76 20.96 5.81
CA SER A 23 13.45 22.37 6.08
C SER A 23 14.04 23.38 5.08
N ASP A 24 14.74 22.95 4.07
CA ASP A 24 15.45 23.79 3.10
C ASP A 24 15.02 23.48 1.63
N GLN A 25 13.74 23.65 1.33
CA GLN A 25 13.11 23.69 -0.02
C GLN A 25 13.54 22.63 -1.06
N THR A 26 14.43 21.70 -0.74
CA THR A 26 14.82 20.61 -1.63
C THR A 26 14.02 19.36 -1.27
N SER A 27 13.01 19.05 -2.07
CA SER A 27 12.27 17.79 -1.99
C SER A 27 13.21 16.65 -2.37
N ARG A 28 13.70 15.89 -1.38
CA ARG A 28 14.47 14.67 -1.64
C ARG A 28 13.60 13.46 -1.33
N VAL A 29 13.54 12.54 -2.27
CA VAL A 29 12.93 11.22 -2.04
C VAL A 29 13.82 10.50 -1.02
N SER A 30 13.21 10.04 0.08
CA SER A 30 13.93 9.28 1.11
C SER A 30 14.33 7.92 0.57
N ALA A 31 15.61 7.73 0.27
CA ALA A 31 16.14 6.44 -0.18
C ALA A 31 15.82 5.30 0.81
N ARG A 32 15.77 5.61 2.11
CA ARG A 32 15.40 4.65 3.16
C ARG A 32 13.93 4.22 3.02
N ASP A 33 13.02 5.16 2.75
CA ASP A 33 11.60 4.83 2.63
C ASP A 33 11.35 4.00 1.37
N ILE A 34 12.02 4.29 0.25
CA ILE A 34 12.01 3.44 -0.95
C ILE A 34 12.55 2.05 -0.63
N ALA A 35 13.70 1.95 0.06
CA ALA A 35 14.30 0.67 0.38
C ALA A 35 13.37 -0.19 1.24
N VAL A 36 12.77 0.37 2.28
CA VAL A 36 11.82 -0.36 3.15
C VAL A 36 10.56 -0.74 2.38
N GLN A 37 10.08 0.11 1.48
CA GLN A 37 8.81 -0.10 0.80
C GLN A 37 8.89 -1.07 -0.37
N TYR A 38 10.00 -1.09 -1.10
CA TYR A 38 10.16 -1.87 -2.33
C TYR A 38 11.25 -2.94 -2.22
N VAL A 39 12.44 -2.57 -1.72
CA VAL A 39 13.57 -3.51 -1.69
C VAL A 39 13.36 -4.60 -0.65
N LEU A 40 12.91 -4.26 0.57
CA LEU A 40 12.65 -5.23 1.63
C LEU A 40 11.59 -6.29 1.22
N PRO A 41 10.41 -5.93 0.67
CA PRO A 41 9.45 -6.92 0.19
C PRO A 41 9.99 -7.83 -0.91
N VAL A 42 10.73 -7.28 -1.87
CA VAL A 42 11.32 -8.06 -2.97
C VAL A 42 12.36 -9.05 -2.45
N LEU A 43 13.27 -8.62 -1.56
CA LEU A 43 14.27 -9.51 -0.96
C LEU A 43 13.62 -10.63 -0.13
N THR A 44 12.61 -10.29 0.66
CA THR A 44 11.87 -11.29 1.47
C THR A 44 11.11 -12.27 0.57
N GLY A 45 10.48 -11.79 -0.50
CA GLY A 45 9.83 -12.64 -1.49
C GLY A 45 10.82 -13.57 -2.19
N ALA A 46 11.98 -13.06 -2.60
CA ALA A 46 13.03 -13.87 -3.19
C ALA A 46 13.55 -14.95 -2.22
N ALA A 47 13.79 -14.60 -0.96
CA ALA A 47 14.18 -15.56 0.08
C ALA A 47 13.10 -16.64 0.28
N CYS A 48 11.82 -16.26 0.30
CA CYS A 48 10.70 -17.21 0.39
C CYS A 48 10.65 -18.16 -0.82
N ALA A 49 10.83 -17.64 -2.03
CA ALA A 49 10.88 -18.46 -3.26
C ALA A 49 12.01 -19.50 -3.22
N LEU A 50 13.14 -19.18 -2.61
CA LEU A 50 14.27 -20.09 -2.48
C LEU A 50 14.09 -21.11 -1.35
N ALA A 51 13.35 -20.75 -0.29
CA ALA A 51 13.19 -21.58 0.90
C ALA A 51 11.99 -22.55 0.83
N THR A 52 11.05 -22.37 -0.10
CA THR A 52 9.80 -23.15 -0.16
C THR A 52 9.76 -24.00 -1.43
N GLU A 53 9.41 -25.28 -1.29
CA GLU A 53 9.28 -26.20 -2.43
C GLU A 53 7.84 -26.44 -2.86
N SER A 54 6.88 -26.27 -1.94
CA SER A 54 5.43 -26.45 -2.18
C SER A 54 4.69 -25.13 -2.05
N LEU A 55 3.55 -25.03 -2.68
CA LEU A 55 2.68 -23.85 -2.59
C LEU A 55 2.20 -23.67 -1.14
N ILE A 56 2.32 -22.45 -0.62
CA ILE A 56 1.80 -22.07 0.71
C ILE A 56 0.27 -22.13 0.74
N SER A 57 -0.32 -22.16 1.95
CA SER A 57 -1.78 -22.22 2.12
C SER A 57 -2.47 -20.95 1.62
N ILE A 58 -2.78 -20.90 0.32
CA ILE A 58 -3.36 -19.73 -0.34
C ILE A 58 -4.72 -19.34 0.25
N GLY A 59 -5.56 -20.30 0.63
CA GLY A 59 -6.90 -20.02 1.16
C GLY A 59 -6.88 -19.20 2.44
N ASN A 60 -5.98 -19.49 3.37
CA ASN A 60 -5.84 -18.76 4.63
C ASN A 60 -5.32 -17.33 4.39
N ILE A 61 -4.36 -17.19 3.46
CA ILE A 61 -3.81 -15.88 3.10
C ILE A 61 -4.87 -15.04 2.39
N LEU A 62 -5.67 -15.64 1.50
CA LEU A 62 -6.75 -14.97 0.80
C LEU A 62 -7.80 -14.41 1.77
N ALA A 63 -8.19 -15.19 2.79
CA ALA A 63 -9.12 -14.71 3.82
C ALA A 63 -8.56 -13.48 4.56
N GLY A 64 -7.29 -13.52 4.98
CA GLY A 64 -6.62 -12.39 5.60
C GLY A 64 -6.50 -11.18 4.67
N ALA A 65 -6.14 -11.40 3.41
CA ALA A 65 -6.04 -10.37 2.39
C ALA A 65 -7.39 -9.65 2.15
N ALA A 66 -8.48 -10.42 2.06
CA ALA A 66 -9.83 -9.88 1.89
C ALA A 66 -10.24 -8.98 3.07
N ILE A 67 -10.01 -9.42 4.30
CA ILE A 67 -10.30 -8.63 5.52
C ILE A 67 -9.49 -7.33 5.53
N MET A 68 -8.20 -7.41 5.25
CA MET A 68 -7.33 -6.23 5.23
C MET A 68 -7.71 -5.25 4.11
N THR A 69 -8.09 -5.76 2.94
CA THR A 69 -8.55 -4.93 1.82
C THR A 69 -9.87 -4.24 2.16
N ALA A 70 -10.82 -4.94 2.79
CA ALA A 70 -12.07 -4.34 3.27
C ALA A 70 -11.81 -3.24 4.31
N PHE A 71 -10.86 -3.45 5.23
CA PHE A 71 -10.43 -2.43 6.17
C PHE A 71 -9.83 -1.20 5.48
N SER A 72 -9.01 -1.40 4.44
CA SER A 72 -8.46 -0.30 3.63
C SER A 72 -9.56 0.52 2.94
N PHE A 73 -10.63 -0.12 2.47
CA PHE A 73 -11.81 0.59 1.96
C PHE A 73 -12.48 1.45 3.02
N GLY A 74 -12.65 0.92 4.24
CA GLY A 74 -13.17 1.69 5.37
C GLY A 74 -12.32 2.92 5.67
N LEU A 75 -11.00 2.77 5.66
CA LEU A 75 -10.07 3.90 5.81
C LEU A 75 -10.19 4.92 4.66
N ALA A 76 -10.42 4.48 3.43
CA ALA A 76 -10.60 5.38 2.29
C ALA A 76 -11.87 6.24 2.46
N ILE A 77 -12.98 5.65 2.88
CA ILE A 77 -14.23 6.36 3.18
C ILE A 77 -13.99 7.36 4.31
N PHE A 78 -13.34 6.94 5.39
CA PHE A 78 -13.00 7.82 6.51
C PHE A 78 -12.12 9.00 6.08
N ALA A 79 -11.07 8.74 5.29
CA ALA A 79 -10.16 9.76 4.79
C ALA A 79 -10.90 10.77 3.90
N PHE A 80 -11.81 10.30 3.04
CA PHE A 80 -12.67 11.14 2.21
C PHE A 80 -13.59 12.03 3.07
N GLN A 81 -14.27 11.45 4.05
CA GLN A 81 -15.14 12.19 4.97
C GLN A 81 -14.35 13.24 5.77
N ALA A 82 -13.20 12.87 6.32
CA ALA A 82 -12.33 13.79 7.04
C ALA A 82 -11.88 14.95 6.13
N ARG A 83 -11.53 14.66 4.87
CA ARG A 83 -11.12 15.67 3.89
C ARG A 83 -12.24 16.65 3.54
N THR A 84 -13.46 16.15 3.37
CA THR A 84 -14.62 16.99 3.02
C THR A 84 -15.17 17.79 4.20
N SER A 85 -14.96 17.34 5.44
CA SER A 85 -15.42 18.03 6.65
C SER A 85 -14.53 19.21 7.03
N ILE A 86 -13.30 19.28 6.55
CA ILE A 86 -12.38 20.36 6.91
C ILE A 86 -12.49 21.50 5.89
N THR A 87 -13.14 22.59 6.29
CA THR A 87 -13.12 23.89 5.61
C THR A 87 -11.87 24.64 6.04
N GLY A 88 -10.81 24.61 5.25
CA GLY A 88 -9.54 25.29 5.56
C GLY A 88 -8.99 26.05 4.37
N VAL A 89 -8.03 26.94 4.64
CA VAL A 89 -7.29 27.64 3.58
C VAL A 89 -6.50 26.59 2.78
N LYS A 90 -6.66 26.62 1.46
CA LYS A 90 -5.87 25.79 0.53
C LYS A 90 -4.38 25.96 0.84
N GLY A 91 -3.65 24.84 0.96
CA GLY A 91 -2.22 24.85 1.27
C GLY A 91 -1.88 24.76 2.76
N SER A 92 -2.86 24.69 3.67
CA SER A 92 -2.57 24.45 5.09
C SER A 92 -1.89 23.08 5.27
N ARG A 93 -0.97 22.98 6.24
CA ARG A 93 -0.28 21.75 6.61
C ARG A 93 -1.26 20.60 6.87
N ARG A 94 -2.40 20.91 7.50
CA ARG A 94 -3.46 19.96 7.83
C ARG A 94 -4.07 19.34 6.59
N LEU A 95 -4.45 20.13 5.59
CA LEU A 95 -5.01 19.65 4.34
C LEU A 95 -4.00 18.79 3.59
N ARG A 96 -2.72 19.19 3.55
CA ARG A 96 -1.67 18.39 2.92
C ARG A 96 -1.50 17.02 3.60
N LEU A 97 -1.48 16.95 4.93
CA LEU A 97 -1.40 15.67 5.65
C LEU A 97 -2.57 14.75 5.33
N LEU A 98 -3.78 15.30 5.20
CA LEU A 98 -4.97 14.53 4.80
C LEU A 98 -4.91 14.08 3.35
N ASP A 99 -4.47 14.93 2.42
CA ASP A 99 -4.32 14.57 1.02
C ASP A 99 -3.27 13.46 0.84
N GLU A 100 -2.14 13.53 1.55
CA GLU A 100 -1.12 12.49 1.57
C GLU A 100 -1.63 11.18 2.22
N PHE A 101 -2.42 11.29 3.30
CA PHE A 101 -3.06 10.13 3.92
C PHE A 101 -4.03 9.46 2.95
N PHE A 102 -4.89 10.25 2.30
CA PHE A 102 -5.86 9.75 1.32
C PHE A 102 -5.19 9.06 0.14
N ALA A 103 -4.13 9.65 -0.43
CA ALA A 103 -3.35 9.04 -1.51
C ALA A 103 -2.79 7.67 -1.14
N ASN A 104 -2.20 7.54 0.07
CA ASN A 104 -1.66 6.25 0.55
C ASN A 104 -2.76 5.22 0.79
N VAL A 105 -3.90 5.63 1.31
CA VAL A 105 -5.04 4.73 1.53
C VAL A 105 -5.61 4.23 0.20
N LEU A 106 -5.79 5.10 -0.80
CA LEU A 106 -6.24 4.67 -2.14
C LEU A 106 -5.25 3.69 -2.78
N TYR A 107 -3.95 3.95 -2.64
CA TYR A 107 -2.92 3.03 -3.11
C TYR A 107 -2.98 1.69 -2.38
N SER A 108 -3.20 1.68 -1.06
CA SER A 108 -3.35 0.43 -0.31
C SER A 108 -4.56 -0.39 -0.77
N VAL A 109 -5.69 0.24 -1.08
CA VAL A 109 -6.86 -0.42 -1.67
C VAL A 109 -6.49 -1.06 -3.01
N LEU A 110 -5.80 -0.35 -3.89
CA LEU A 110 -5.38 -0.86 -5.19
C LEU A 110 -4.47 -2.08 -5.06
N VAL A 111 -3.45 -2.01 -4.20
CA VAL A 111 -2.52 -3.12 -3.94
C VAL A 111 -3.25 -4.30 -3.31
N GLY A 112 -4.14 -4.05 -2.34
CA GLY A 112 -4.93 -5.08 -1.68
C GLY A 112 -5.84 -5.83 -2.65
N LEU A 113 -6.51 -5.12 -3.56
CA LEU A 113 -7.32 -5.73 -4.63
C LEU A 113 -6.45 -6.57 -5.58
N ALA A 114 -5.31 -6.04 -6.03
CA ALA A 114 -4.40 -6.76 -6.91
C ALA A 114 -3.85 -8.02 -6.23
N TRP A 115 -3.49 -7.95 -4.95
CA TRP A 115 -3.03 -9.09 -4.17
C TRP A 115 -4.14 -10.14 -3.97
N SER A 116 -5.35 -9.71 -3.63
CA SER A 116 -6.50 -10.63 -3.50
C SER A 116 -6.82 -11.33 -4.82
N LEU A 117 -6.76 -10.61 -5.94
CA LEU A 117 -6.95 -11.20 -7.26
C LEU A 117 -5.86 -12.23 -7.61
N LEU A 118 -4.60 -11.93 -7.32
CA LEU A 118 -3.49 -12.86 -7.48
C LEU A 118 -3.72 -14.15 -6.68
N LEU A 119 -4.11 -14.01 -5.40
CA LEU A 119 -4.41 -15.15 -4.54
C LEU A 119 -5.60 -15.97 -5.03
N MET A 120 -6.65 -15.32 -5.54
CA MET A 120 -7.81 -16.03 -6.15
C MET A 120 -7.39 -16.86 -7.36
N VAL A 121 -6.55 -16.31 -8.23
CA VAL A 121 -6.03 -17.05 -9.40
C VAL A 121 -5.20 -18.24 -8.94
N LEU A 122 -4.28 -18.05 -7.98
CA LEU A 122 -3.43 -19.12 -7.46
C LEU A 122 -4.21 -20.19 -6.66
N ALA A 123 -5.39 -19.84 -6.12
CA ALA A 123 -6.23 -20.81 -5.42
C ALA A 123 -6.94 -21.79 -6.37
N VAL A 124 -7.08 -21.43 -7.66
CA VAL A 124 -7.77 -22.24 -8.67
C VAL A 124 -6.79 -23.00 -9.57
N VAL A 125 -5.60 -22.41 -9.80
CA VAL A 125 -4.59 -22.99 -10.69
C VAL A 125 -3.70 -23.93 -9.89
N ASP A 126 -3.57 -25.18 -10.38
CA ASP A 126 -2.61 -26.13 -9.82
C ASP A 126 -1.19 -25.75 -10.27
N VAL A 127 -0.40 -25.27 -9.31
CA VAL A 127 0.95 -24.73 -9.56
C VAL A 127 1.96 -25.59 -8.82
N SER A 128 2.96 -26.12 -9.54
CA SER A 128 3.97 -27.00 -8.96
C SER A 128 5.40 -26.62 -9.39
N GLY A 129 6.40 -27.16 -8.69
CA GLY A 129 7.81 -26.99 -9.02
C GLY A 129 8.27 -25.53 -9.00
N ALA A 130 8.99 -25.11 -10.03
CA ALA A 130 9.54 -23.75 -10.13
C ALA A 130 8.46 -22.66 -10.10
N TRP A 131 7.28 -22.92 -10.65
CA TRP A 131 6.16 -22.00 -10.64
C TRP A 131 5.58 -21.81 -9.23
N ALA A 132 5.51 -22.85 -8.42
CA ALA A 132 5.07 -22.74 -7.03
C ALA A 132 6.05 -21.87 -6.20
N ARG A 133 7.36 -22.02 -6.42
CA ARG A 133 8.39 -21.17 -5.79
C ARG A 133 8.22 -19.71 -6.20
N ALA A 134 8.06 -19.43 -7.49
CA ALA A 134 7.84 -18.08 -8.00
C ALA A 134 6.55 -17.45 -7.44
N ALA A 135 5.47 -18.23 -7.39
CA ALA A 135 4.19 -17.81 -6.81
C ALA A 135 4.33 -17.44 -5.32
N ASN A 136 4.99 -18.29 -4.53
CA ASN A 136 5.26 -18.02 -3.11
C ASN A 136 6.06 -16.73 -2.91
N GLY A 137 7.10 -16.54 -3.72
CA GLY A 137 7.90 -15.32 -3.71
C GLY A 137 7.07 -14.07 -4.02
N LEU A 138 6.27 -14.13 -5.07
CA LEU A 138 5.41 -13.04 -5.49
C LEU A 138 4.35 -12.71 -4.45
N VAL A 139 3.64 -13.72 -3.94
CA VAL A 139 2.61 -13.55 -2.89
C VAL A 139 3.20 -12.91 -1.64
N THR A 140 4.39 -13.38 -1.22
CA THR A 140 5.09 -12.83 -0.06
C THR A 140 5.55 -11.39 -0.29
N ALA A 141 6.13 -11.09 -1.46
CA ALA A 141 6.59 -9.75 -1.79
C ALA A 141 5.43 -8.75 -1.83
N VAL A 142 4.33 -9.07 -2.52
CA VAL A 142 3.16 -8.19 -2.64
C VAL A 142 2.47 -8.03 -1.28
N GLY A 143 2.32 -9.12 -0.52
CA GLY A 143 1.73 -9.08 0.81
C GLY A 143 2.52 -8.22 1.79
N LEU A 144 3.86 -8.37 1.82
CA LEU A 144 4.72 -7.55 2.68
C LEU A 144 4.73 -6.07 2.23
N HIS A 145 4.76 -5.81 0.92
CA HIS A 145 4.61 -4.45 0.40
C HIS A 145 3.29 -3.82 0.86
N TYR A 146 2.18 -4.55 0.76
CA TYR A 146 0.87 -4.11 1.24
C TYR A 146 0.88 -3.78 2.74
N LEU A 147 1.48 -4.64 3.58
CA LEU A 147 1.64 -4.39 5.01
C LEU A 147 2.44 -3.12 5.31
N VAL A 148 3.54 -2.90 4.59
CA VAL A 148 4.35 -1.67 4.74
C VAL A 148 3.54 -0.43 4.39
N VAL A 149 2.76 -0.46 3.31
CA VAL A 149 1.86 0.65 2.93
C VAL A 149 0.83 0.90 4.03
N MET A 150 0.23 -0.15 4.60
CA MET A 150 -0.73 -0.02 5.71
C MET A 150 -0.10 0.60 6.95
N LEU A 151 1.13 0.22 7.30
CA LEU A 151 1.88 0.85 8.40
C LEU A 151 2.15 2.35 8.14
N MET A 152 2.41 2.71 6.88
CA MET A 152 2.51 4.13 6.49
C MET A 152 1.19 4.86 6.68
N CYS A 153 0.05 4.26 6.30
CA CYS A 153 -1.27 4.84 6.54
C CYS A 153 -1.52 5.10 8.04
N ILE A 154 -1.20 4.13 8.89
CA ILE A 154 -1.33 4.26 10.36
C ILE A 154 -0.44 5.39 10.90
N LYS A 155 0.81 5.47 10.45
CA LYS A 155 1.74 6.55 10.85
C LYS A 155 1.21 7.93 10.47
N ARG A 156 0.64 8.07 9.26
CA ARG A 156 0.05 9.33 8.78
C ARG A 156 -1.24 9.67 9.51
N LEU A 157 -2.10 8.68 9.77
CA LEU A 157 -3.31 8.88 10.58
C LEU A 157 -2.97 9.44 11.97
N ARG A 158 -1.91 8.90 12.62
CA ARG A 158 -1.41 9.43 13.88
C ARG A 158 -0.93 10.89 13.74
N ALA A 159 -0.26 11.24 12.64
CA ALA A 159 0.20 12.60 12.39
C ALA A 159 -0.97 13.59 12.23
N VAL A 160 -2.00 13.21 11.48
CA VAL A 160 -3.25 13.98 11.32
C VAL A 160 -3.92 14.16 12.68
N TYR A 161 -4.07 13.11 13.47
CA TYR A 161 -4.68 13.19 14.81
C TYR A 161 -3.94 14.19 15.73
N ARG A 162 -2.61 14.12 15.77
CA ARG A 162 -1.80 15.07 16.58
C ARG A 162 -1.94 16.52 16.14
N ASP A 163 -2.17 16.77 14.86
CA ASP A 163 -2.35 18.12 14.33
C ASP A 163 -3.76 18.68 14.64
N LEU A 164 -4.76 17.78 14.79
CA LEU A 164 -6.12 18.15 15.16
C LEU A 164 -6.27 18.48 16.65
N THR A 165 -5.42 17.92 17.51
CA THR A 165 -5.48 18.07 18.98
C THR A 165 -4.58 19.18 19.52
N ARG A 166 -3.86 19.88 18.66
CA ARG A 166 -3.08 21.10 18.97
C ARG A 166 -3.78 22.35 18.49
#